data_670a2ae477051d1dc43ab6941357d831
#
_entry.id   670a2ae477051d1dc43ab6941357d831
#
_cell.length_a   1.000
_cell.length_b   1.000
_cell.length_c   1.000
_cell.angle_alpha   90.00
_cell.angle_beta   90.00
_cell.angle_gamma   90.00
#
_symmetry.space_group_name_H-M   'P 1'
#
loop_
_entity.id
_entity.type
_entity.pdbx_description
1 polymer ?
#
loop_
_entity_poly.entity_id
_entity_poly.type
_entity_poly.pdbx_seq_one_letter_code
_entity_poly.pdbx_strand_id
1 'polypeptide(L)'
;MRNWFLSSQSKVQNPFFRLEEPDLAQLKQGWAELIRSVSARPERLQALWEQLVKNYSEPHRSYHNLSHIKALLDHIQPVRDHLEDIEVVSWAIWFHDVIYRTRRSDNEEQSAAFAFEWLNELEMPPLRRDQVHRLILATKHHSLDHLPPDGAYFLDADLAILGAPEPVYAEYRQAIRREYSWVPEFVYRRKRRAVLESFLTREQLYFTSAMRARLEAQARQNLSAEIQFLSS
;
A
#
# COMPACT_ATOMS: atom_id res chain seq x y z
N MET A 1 10.68 -14.82 26.63
CA MET A 1 10.25 -13.77 25.69
C MET A 1 9.10 -13.01 26.32
N ARG A 2 9.30 -11.76 26.73
CA ARG A 2 8.26 -10.95 27.40
C ARG A 2 7.29 -10.42 26.36
N ASN A 3 5.98 -10.53 26.65
CA ASN A 3 4.88 -9.99 25.84
C ASN A 3 4.92 -8.45 25.83
N TRP A 4 5.57 -7.86 24.83
CA TRP A 4 5.74 -6.41 24.68
C TRP A 4 4.55 -5.70 23.96
N PHE A 5 3.55 -6.46 23.46
CA PHE A 5 2.54 -5.93 22.55
C PHE A 5 1.18 -5.59 23.19
N LEU A 6 1.06 -5.49 24.50
CA LEU A 6 -0.26 -5.44 25.17
C LEU A 6 -0.69 -4.06 25.69
N SER A 7 -0.19 -2.93 25.22
CA SER A 7 -0.67 -1.64 25.75
C SER A 7 -0.78 -0.51 24.73
N SER A 8 -1.60 -0.67 23.69
CA SER A 8 -2.23 0.51 23.06
C SER A 8 -3.53 0.08 22.37
N GLN A 9 -4.63 0.15 23.13
CA GLN A 9 -5.97 0.16 22.54
C GLN A 9 -6.20 1.52 21.89
N SER A 10 -5.61 1.78 20.71
CA SER A 10 -6.10 2.82 19.83
C SER A 10 -7.35 2.29 19.16
N LYS A 11 -8.51 2.82 19.55
CA LYS A 11 -9.79 2.58 18.86
C LYS A 11 -9.70 3.17 17.46
N VAL A 12 -9.25 2.39 16.49
CA VAL A 12 -9.36 2.74 15.08
C VAL A 12 -10.83 2.56 14.70
N GLN A 13 -11.57 3.66 14.69
CA GLN A 13 -12.97 3.68 14.27
C GLN A 13 -13.06 4.03 12.80
N ASN A 14 -12.88 3.05 11.92
CA ASN A 14 -13.32 3.15 10.53
C ASN A 14 -14.21 1.94 10.20
N PRO A 15 -15.53 2.12 9.95
CA PRO A 15 -16.46 1.00 9.80
C PRO A 15 -16.29 0.20 8.50
N PHE A 16 -15.50 0.68 7.51
CA PHE A 16 -15.46 0.10 6.16
C PHE A 16 -14.20 -0.73 5.84
N PHE A 17 -13.09 -0.48 6.53
CA PHE A 17 -11.88 -1.30 6.48
C PHE A 17 -11.34 -1.46 7.91
N ARG A 18 -12.17 -2.08 8.75
CA ARG A 18 -11.79 -2.39 10.12
C ARG A 18 -10.97 -3.66 10.09
N LEU A 19 -9.68 -3.55 10.43
CA LEU A 19 -8.91 -4.74 10.77
C LEU A 19 -9.58 -5.45 11.93
N GLU A 20 -9.98 -6.68 11.72
CA GLU A 20 -10.41 -7.55 12.80
C GLU A 20 -9.19 -8.01 13.62
N GLU A 21 -9.42 -8.47 14.83
CA GLU A 21 -8.33 -8.93 15.71
C GLU A 21 -7.41 -9.99 15.04
N PRO A 22 -7.93 -10.97 14.26
CA PRO A 22 -7.06 -11.92 13.53
C PRO A 22 -6.14 -11.25 12.52
N ASP A 23 -6.62 -10.25 11.78
CA ASP A 23 -5.83 -9.54 10.77
C ASP A 23 -4.74 -8.69 11.41
N LEU A 24 -5.05 -8.03 12.51
CA LEU A 24 -4.05 -7.28 13.29
C LEU A 24 -2.99 -8.22 13.87
N ALA A 25 -3.37 -9.42 14.31
CA ALA A 25 -2.43 -10.43 14.79
C ALA A 25 -1.49 -10.89 13.66
N GLN A 26 -2.01 -11.12 12.45
CA GLN A 26 -1.19 -11.47 11.28
C GLN A 26 -0.22 -10.34 10.90
N LEU A 27 -0.66 -9.09 10.90
CA LEU A 27 0.21 -7.94 10.65
C LEU A 27 1.34 -7.85 11.68
N LYS A 28 1.04 -8.03 12.95
CA LYS A 28 2.05 -8.07 14.02
C LYS A 28 3.03 -9.21 13.85
N GLN A 29 2.55 -10.38 13.44
CA GLN A 29 3.40 -11.54 13.17
C GLN A 29 4.33 -11.26 11.97
N GLY A 30 3.80 -10.78 10.85
CA GLY A 30 4.59 -10.42 9.67
C GLY A 30 5.63 -9.34 9.97
N TRP A 31 5.26 -8.33 10.78
CA TRP A 31 6.20 -7.34 11.28
C TRP A 31 7.31 -7.97 12.12
N ALA A 32 6.95 -8.83 13.07
CA ALA A 32 7.92 -9.50 13.93
C ALA A 32 8.88 -10.42 13.12
N GLU A 33 8.42 -10.99 12.02
CA GLU A 33 9.27 -11.77 11.10
C GLU A 33 10.23 -10.85 10.32
N LEU A 34 9.73 -9.76 9.77
CA LEU A 34 10.49 -8.78 9.00
C LEU A 34 11.66 -8.19 9.83
N ILE A 35 11.41 -7.83 11.08
CA ILE A 35 12.43 -7.20 11.93
C ILE A 35 13.45 -8.18 12.51
N ARG A 36 13.31 -9.50 12.32
CA ARG A 36 14.30 -10.49 12.84
C ARG A 36 15.67 -10.36 12.20
N SER A 37 15.73 -9.95 10.95
CA SER A 37 16.98 -9.74 10.21
C SER A 37 17.66 -8.41 10.53
N VAL A 38 17.01 -7.55 11.32
CA VAL A 38 17.48 -6.19 11.60
C VAL A 38 18.22 -6.17 12.93
N SER A 39 19.48 -5.73 12.89
CA SER A 39 20.35 -5.59 14.09
C SER A 39 20.14 -4.24 14.77
N ALA A 40 18.90 -3.92 15.13
CA ALA A 40 18.57 -2.66 15.80
C ALA A 40 18.12 -2.86 17.25
N ARG A 41 18.24 -1.80 18.06
CA ARG A 41 17.76 -1.81 19.44
C ARG A 41 16.23 -2.00 19.48
N PRO A 42 15.72 -2.88 20.37
CA PRO A 42 14.28 -3.16 20.47
C PRO A 42 13.40 -1.91 20.60
N GLU A 43 13.89 -0.88 21.32
CA GLU A 43 13.17 0.37 21.53
C GLU A 43 12.97 1.14 20.21
N ARG A 44 13.94 1.05 19.28
CA ARG A 44 13.84 1.70 17.96
C ARG A 44 12.82 0.97 17.08
N LEU A 45 12.82 -0.35 17.09
CA LEU A 45 11.84 -1.16 16.36
C LEU A 45 10.42 -0.93 16.87
N GLN A 46 10.27 -0.80 18.20
CA GLN A 46 8.99 -0.47 18.81
C GLN A 46 8.53 0.95 18.43
N ALA A 47 9.41 1.94 18.46
CA ALA A 47 9.11 3.30 18.04
C ALA A 47 8.69 3.38 16.58
N LEU A 48 9.35 2.63 15.69
CA LEU A 48 8.96 2.55 14.28
C LEU A 48 7.57 1.93 14.12
N TRP A 49 7.30 0.81 14.80
CA TRP A 49 5.97 0.20 14.77
C TRP A 49 4.87 1.18 15.22
N GLU A 50 5.08 1.87 16.33
CA GLU A 50 4.12 2.85 16.85
C GLU A 50 3.89 4.00 15.86
N GLN A 51 4.97 4.47 15.20
CA GLN A 51 4.87 5.52 14.20
C GLN A 51 4.11 5.05 12.94
N LEU A 52 4.37 3.84 12.45
CA LEU A 52 3.64 3.25 11.32
C LEU A 52 2.14 3.11 11.66
N VAL A 53 1.82 2.49 12.80
CA VAL A 53 0.43 2.32 13.25
C VAL A 53 -0.26 3.67 13.40
N LYS A 54 0.40 4.67 14.00
CA LYS A 54 -0.14 6.02 14.14
C LYS A 54 -0.47 6.64 12.77
N ASN A 55 0.46 6.57 11.81
CA ASN A 55 0.28 7.17 10.49
C ASN A 55 -0.85 6.48 9.71
N TYR A 56 -0.86 5.14 9.68
CA TYR A 56 -1.92 4.39 9.00
C TYR A 56 -3.29 4.41 9.71
N SER A 57 -3.35 4.93 10.94
CA SER A 57 -4.59 5.09 11.72
C SER A 57 -5.13 6.53 11.68
N GLU A 58 -4.58 7.41 10.85
CA GLU A 58 -5.05 8.80 10.74
C GLU A 58 -6.53 8.85 10.28
N PRO A 59 -7.38 9.70 10.89
CA PRO A 59 -8.84 9.69 10.66
C PRO A 59 -9.28 9.91 9.21
N HIS A 60 -8.44 10.56 8.40
CA HIS A 60 -8.75 10.84 7.00
C HIS A 60 -8.48 9.66 6.06
N ARG A 61 -7.82 8.58 6.52
CA ARG A 61 -7.47 7.40 5.74
C ARG A 61 -8.62 6.40 5.76
N SER A 62 -9.42 6.37 4.71
CA SER A 62 -10.51 5.41 4.59
C SER A 62 -10.08 4.13 3.85
N TYR A 63 -9.12 4.24 2.93
CA TYR A 63 -8.54 3.14 2.17
C TYR A 63 -7.05 2.94 2.48
N HIS A 64 -6.23 4.02 2.45
CA HIS A 64 -4.77 3.96 2.63
C HIS A 64 -4.41 3.80 4.13
N ASN A 65 -4.80 2.69 4.71
CA ASN A 65 -4.67 2.33 6.13
C ASN A 65 -4.02 0.94 6.30
N LEU A 66 -4.00 0.39 7.52
CA LEU A 66 -3.39 -0.92 7.79
C LEU A 66 -4.06 -2.09 7.05
N SER A 67 -5.35 -1.98 6.66
CA SER A 67 -6.00 -3.03 5.86
C SER A 67 -5.42 -3.08 4.44
N HIS A 68 -5.04 -1.93 3.88
CA HIS A 68 -4.32 -1.87 2.60
C HIS A 68 -2.95 -2.55 2.70
N ILE A 69 -2.18 -2.25 3.74
CA ILE A 69 -0.90 -2.92 3.99
C ILE A 69 -1.07 -4.45 4.07
N LYS A 70 -2.09 -4.90 4.82
CA LYS A 70 -2.40 -6.32 4.90
C LYS A 70 -2.70 -6.92 3.54
N ALA A 71 -3.54 -6.26 2.73
CA ALA A 71 -3.90 -6.74 1.41
C ALA A 71 -2.68 -6.91 0.49
N LEU A 72 -1.72 -5.97 0.50
CA LEU A 72 -0.48 -6.11 -0.25
C LEU A 72 0.33 -7.32 0.24
N LEU A 73 0.50 -7.47 1.55
CA LEU A 73 1.22 -8.62 2.12
C LEU A 73 0.57 -9.95 1.76
N ASP A 74 -0.78 -10.02 1.75
CA ASP A 74 -1.53 -11.20 1.34
C ASP A 74 -1.33 -11.53 -0.15
N HIS A 75 -1.17 -10.52 -1.02
CA HIS A 75 -0.85 -10.73 -2.43
C HIS A 75 0.59 -11.17 -2.67
N ILE A 76 1.53 -10.74 -1.84
CA ILE A 76 2.95 -11.09 -1.95
C ILE A 76 3.23 -12.49 -1.36
N GLN A 77 2.53 -12.90 -0.31
CA GLN A 77 2.80 -14.17 0.37
C GLN A 77 2.80 -15.41 -0.55
N PRO A 78 1.84 -15.58 -1.49
CA PRO A 78 1.83 -16.74 -2.39
C PRO A 78 2.98 -16.78 -3.41
N VAL A 79 3.62 -15.64 -3.65
CA VAL A 79 4.70 -15.48 -4.65
C VAL A 79 6.06 -15.25 -4.02
N ARG A 80 6.17 -15.34 -2.69
CA ARG A 80 7.38 -15.03 -1.94
C ARG A 80 8.62 -15.75 -2.44
N ASP A 81 8.47 -17.00 -2.85
CA ASP A 81 9.60 -17.85 -3.30
C ASP A 81 10.05 -17.49 -4.74
N HIS A 82 9.34 -16.58 -5.41
CA HIS A 82 9.72 -16.03 -6.73
C HIS A 82 10.44 -14.68 -6.62
N LEU A 83 10.48 -14.09 -5.42
CA LEU A 83 11.13 -12.81 -5.18
C LEU A 83 12.62 -13.00 -4.90
N GLU A 84 13.44 -12.10 -5.45
CA GLU A 84 14.87 -12.06 -5.16
C GLU A 84 15.15 -11.56 -3.73
N ASP A 85 14.35 -10.57 -3.26
CA ASP A 85 14.47 -10.00 -1.93
C ASP A 85 13.10 -9.63 -1.31
N ILE A 86 12.45 -10.64 -0.71
CA ILE A 86 11.15 -10.47 -0.03
C ILE A 86 11.20 -9.40 1.08
N GLU A 87 12.34 -9.20 1.74
CA GLU A 87 12.46 -8.19 2.80
C GLU A 87 12.41 -6.78 2.22
N VAL A 88 13.10 -6.52 1.11
CA VAL A 88 13.05 -5.23 0.41
C VAL A 88 11.61 -4.92 -0.01
N VAL A 89 10.90 -5.89 -0.59
CA VAL A 89 9.48 -5.73 -0.96
C VAL A 89 8.61 -5.48 0.28
N SER A 90 8.83 -6.22 1.35
CA SER A 90 8.05 -6.04 2.59
C SER A 90 8.27 -4.66 3.22
N TRP A 91 9.52 -4.17 3.26
CA TRP A 91 9.80 -2.80 3.71
C TRP A 91 9.14 -1.76 2.82
N ALA A 92 9.17 -1.93 1.48
CA ALA A 92 8.46 -1.03 0.57
C ALA A 92 6.95 -1.01 0.84
N ILE A 93 6.33 -2.17 1.09
CA ILE A 93 4.90 -2.26 1.46
C ILE A 93 4.61 -1.47 2.73
N TRP A 94 5.42 -1.63 3.78
CA TRP A 94 5.18 -0.92 5.04
C TRP A 94 5.36 0.59 4.93
N PHE A 95 6.14 1.08 3.98
CA PHE A 95 6.48 2.49 3.91
C PHE A 95 5.83 3.27 2.77
N HIS A 96 5.30 2.63 1.70
CA HIS A 96 4.93 3.36 0.47
C HIS A 96 3.91 4.48 0.70
N ASP A 97 2.96 4.27 1.57
CA ASP A 97 1.90 5.22 1.91
C ASP A 97 1.99 5.73 3.36
N VAL A 98 3.16 5.61 4.01
CA VAL A 98 3.32 6.03 5.41
C VAL A 98 3.04 7.52 5.60
N ILE A 99 3.36 8.34 4.60
CA ILE A 99 2.93 9.73 4.50
C ILE A 99 1.84 9.83 3.44
N TYR A 100 0.63 10.20 3.85
CA TYR A 100 -0.50 10.31 2.95
C TYR A 100 -1.37 11.51 3.30
N ARG A 101 -1.41 12.48 2.39
CA ARG A 101 -2.19 13.71 2.50
C ARG A 101 -2.81 14.01 1.14
N THR A 102 -4.12 13.95 1.01
CA THR A 102 -4.84 14.14 -0.26
C THR A 102 -4.73 15.55 -0.85
N ARG A 103 -4.12 16.49 -0.11
CA ARG A 103 -3.83 17.87 -0.56
C ARG A 103 -2.40 18.06 -1.06
N ARG A 104 -1.57 17.01 -1.00
CA ARG A 104 -0.18 17.02 -1.45
C ARG A 104 -0.05 16.25 -2.76
N SER A 105 1.02 16.50 -3.47
CA SER A 105 1.41 15.79 -4.71
C SER A 105 2.79 15.11 -4.59
N ASP A 106 3.35 15.09 -3.38
CA ASP A 106 4.68 14.57 -3.07
C ASP A 106 4.62 13.53 -1.93
N ASN A 107 3.50 12.81 -1.80
CA ASN A 107 3.33 11.79 -0.75
C ASN A 107 4.36 10.66 -0.89
N GLU A 108 4.60 10.21 -2.10
CA GLU A 108 5.55 9.14 -2.41
C GLU A 108 6.98 9.57 -2.09
N GLU A 109 7.38 10.79 -2.42
CA GLU A 109 8.68 11.33 -2.08
C GLU A 109 8.87 11.48 -0.56
N GLN A 110 7.84 11.92 0.15
CA GLN A 110 7.88 12.03 1.61
C GLN A 110 7.91 10.65 2.27
N SER A 111 7.16 9.68 1.76
CA SER A 111 7.19 8.30 2.23
C SER A 111 8.56 7.66 2.00
N ALA A 112 9.14 7.87 0.82
CA ALA A 112 10.47 7.37 0.48
C ALA A 112 11.56 7.99 1.36
N ALA A 113 11.48 9.31 1.63
CA ALA A 113 12.41 10.00 2.55
C ALA A 113 12.27 9.46 3.98
N PHE A 114 11.03 9.30 4.47
CA PHE A 114 10.76 8.72 5.79
C PHE A 114 11.31 7.30 5.90
N ALA A 115 11.10 6.45 4.88
CA ALA A 115 11.65 5.11 4.83
C ALA A 115 13.17 5.14 4.86
N PHE A 116 13.81 6.01 4.07
CA PHE A 116 15.26 6.11 3.99
C PHE A 116 15.89 6.47 5.33
N GLU A 117 15.31 7.43 6.07
CA GLU A 117 15.79 7.82 7.39
C GLU A 117 15.71 6.64 8.39
N TRP A 118 14.55 6.00 8.50
CA TRP A 118 14.39 4.85 9.39
C TRP A 118 15.29 3.67 9.04
N LEU A 119 15.35 3.30 7.75
CA LEU A 119 16.18 2.17 7.32
C LEU A 119 17.68 2.46 7.46
N ASN A 120 18.08 3.73 7.41
CA ASN A 120 19.45 4.14 7.76
C ASN A 120 19.72 3.97 9.26
N GLU A 121 18.79 4.37 10.13
CA GLU A 121 18.91 4.17 11.57
C GLU A 121 18.89 2.68 11.97
N LEU A 122 18.22 1.84 11.18
CA LEU A 122 18.18 0.39 11.33
C LEU A 122 19.41 -0.32 10.70
N GLU A 123 20.39 0.44 10.23
CA GLU A 123 21.63 -0.04 9.63
C GLU A 123 21.42 -0.96 8.41
N MET A 124 20.30 -0.77 7.69
CA MET A 124 20.05 -1.52 6.45
C MET A 124 21.16 -1.24 5.42
N PRO A 125 21.68 -2.28 4.72
CA PRO A 125 22.69 -2.10 3.69
C PRO A 125 22.26 -1.05 2.64
N PRO A 126 23.15 -0.16 2.19
CA PRO A 126 22.82 0.95 1.29
C PRO A 126 22.07 0.50 0.04
N LEU A 127 22.50 -0.57 -0.61
CA LEU A 127 21.86 -1.09 -1.83
C LEU A 127 20.38 -1.47 -1.60
N ARG A 128 20.08 -2.17 -0.50
CA ARG A 128 18.70 -2.58 -0.16
C ARG A 128 17.85 -1.36 0.19
N ARG A 129 18.41 -0.39 0.90
CA ARG A 129 17.75 0.86 1.25
C ARG A 129 17.39 1.66 0.00
N ASP A 130 18.31 1.75 -0.99
CA ASP A 130 18.06 2.40 -2.27
C ASP A 130 17.00 1.64 -3.10
N GLN A 131 16.94 0.32 -3.01
CA GLN A 131 15.89 -0.47 -3.65
C GLN A 131 14.51 -0.16 -3.04
N VAL A 132 14.38 -0.16 -1.71
CA VAL A 132 13.13 0.23 -1.02
C VAL A 132 12.70 1.64 -1.45
N HIS A 133 13.62 2.60 -1.43
CA HIS A 133 13.35 3.98 -1.84
C HIS A 133 12.80 4.05 -3.28
N ARG A 134 13.42 3.35 -4.24
CA ARG A 134 12.96 3.32 -5.63
C ARG A 134 11.60 2.65 -5.79
N LEU A 135 11.34 1.56 -5.07
CA LEU A 135 10.04 0.90 -5.09
C LEU A 135 8.94 1.86 -4.61
N ILE A 136 9.16 2.59 -3.52
CA ILE A 136 8.18 3.57 -3.01
C ILE A 136 7.92 4.67 -4.06
N LEU A 137 8.95 5.26 -4.63
CA LEU A 137 8.78 6.31 -5.66
C LEU A 137 8.03 5.82 -6.89
N ALA A 138 8.16 4.53 -7.24
CA ALA A 138 7.51 3.95 -8.41
C ALA A 138 5.98 3.87 -8.27
N THR A 139 5.42 3.85 -7.05
CA THR A 139 3.96 3.85 -6.85
C THR A 139 3.29 5.13 -7.35
N LYS A 140 4.04 6.23 -7.49
CA LYS A 140 3.53 7.48 -8.04
C LYS A 140 3.00 7.37 -9.47
N HIS A 141 3.68 6.60 -10.30
CA HIS A 141 3.33 6.43 -11.71
C HIS A 141 3.09 4.98 -12.10
N HIS A 142 3.34 4.03 -11.21
CA HIS A 142 3.30 2.59 -11.47
C HIS A 142 4.05 2.25 -12.77
N SER A 143 5.35 2.60 -12.78
CA SER A 143 6.29 2.29 -13.87
C SER A 143 7.38 1.35 -13.36
N LEU A 144 7.83 0.41 -14.20
CA LEU A 144 8.96 -0.50 -13.89
C LEU A 144 10.33 0.13 -14.16
N ASP A 145 10.39 1.38 -14.60
CA ASP A 145 11.64 2.03 -14.99
C ASP A 145 12.65 2.01 -13.84
N HIS A 146 13.79 1.39 -14.07
CA HIS A 146 14.90 1.30 -13.11
C HIS A 146 14.59 0.56 -11.79
N LEU A 147 13.54 -0.27 -11.74
CA LEU A 147 13.22 -1.09 -10.58
C LEU A 147 13.99 -2.40 -10.55
N PRO A 148 14.18 -2.99 -9.34
CA PRO A 148 14.59 -4.38 -9.23
C PRO A 148 13.50 -5.32 -9.80
N PRO A 149 13.84 -6.56 -10.17
CA PRO A 149 12.88 -7.52 -10.73
C PRO A 149 11.59 -7.68 -9.91
N ASP A 150 11.71 -7.61 -8.58
CA ASP A 150 10.59 -7.72 -7.64
C ASP A 150 9.61 -6.54 -7.70
N GLY A 151 10.00 -5.44 -8.35
CA GLY A 151 9.15 -4.25 -8.51
C GLY A 151 7.82 -4.55 -9.22
N ALA A 152 7.82 -5.49 -10.16
CA ALA A 152 6.60 -5.92 -10.84
C ALA A 152 5.57 -6.52 -9.86
N TYR A 153 6.02 -7.38 -8.95
CA TYR A 153 5.14 -8.00 -7.94
C TYR A 153 4.61 -6.98 -6.94
N PHE A 154 5.46 -6.04 -6.52
CA PHE A 154 5.07 -4.98 -5.59
C PHE A 154 4.01 -4.05 -6.18
N LEU A 155 4.24 -3.54 -7.40
CA LEU A 155 3.30 -2.64 -8.07
C LEU A 155 1.99 -3.35 -8.46
N ASP A 156 2.05 -4.62 -8.82
CA ASP A 156 0.86 -5.44 -9.08
C ASP A 156 0.03 -5.64 -7.80
N ALA A 157 0.69 -5.87 -6.65
CA ALA A 157 0.01 -6.01 -5.37
C ALA A 157 -0.69 -4.72 -4.94
N ASP A 158 -0.08 -3.56 -5.18
CA ASP A 158 -0.67 -2.26 -4.89
C ASP A 158 -1.91 -1.97 -5.75
N LEU A 159 -1.88 -2.34 -7.02
CA LEU A 159 -3.01 -2.19 -7.94
C LEU A 159 -4.03 -3.33 -7.88
N ALA A 160 -3.82 -4.37 -7.07
CA ALA A 160 -4.67 -5.56 -7.07
C ALA A 160 -6.14 -5.26 -6.76
N ILE A 161 -6.42 -4.22 -5.99
CA ILE A 161 -7.78 -3.77 -5.67
C ILE A 161 -8.60 -3.42 -6.91
N LEU A 162 -7.97 -2.96 -7.99
CA LEU A 162 -8.66 -2.63 -9.24
C LEU A 162 -9.36 -3.85 -9.84
N GLY A 163 -8.77 -5.05 -9.68
CA GLY A 163 -9.30 -6.33 -10.15
C GLY A 163 -10.10 -7.12 -9.09
N ALA A 164 -10.42 -6.50 -7.95
CA ALA A 164 -11.24 -7.13 -6.93
C ALA A 164 -12.69 -7.41 -7.45
N PRO A 165 -13.42 -8.37 -6.85
CA PRO A 165 -14.84 -8.55 -7.12
C PRO A 165 -15.61 -7.24 -6.93
N GLU A 166 -16.67 -7.03 -7.74
CA GLU A 166 -17.43 -5.78 -7.77
C GLU A 166 -17.82 -5.24 -6.39
N PRO A 167 -18.36 -6.01 -5.45
CA PRO A 167 -18.72 -5.48 -4.12
C PRO A 167 -17.51 -4.88 -3.38
N VAL A 168 -16.36 -5.52 -3.45
CA VAL A 168 -15.11 -5.06 -2.81
C VAL A 168 -14.59 -3.80 -3.51
N TYR A 169 -14.66 -3.78 -4.85
CA TYR A 169 -14.28 -2.58 -5.62
C TYR A 169 -15.23 -1.40 -5.33
N ALA A 170 -16.53 -1.66 -5.15
CA ALA A 170 -17.49 -0.63 -4.76
C ALA A 170 -17.17 0.00 -3.39
N GLU A 171 -16.77 -0.82 -2.43
CA GLU A 171 -16.31 -0.33 -1.11
C GLU A 171 -15.03 0.52 -1.24
N TYR A 172 -14.07 0.08 -2.05
CA TYR A 172 -12.87 0.85 -2.37
C TYR A 172 -13.21 2.22 -2.97
N ARG A 173 -14.10 2.29 -3.97
CA ARG A 173 -14.54 3.56 -4.56
C ARG A 173 -15.10 4.53 -3.51
N GLN A 174 -15.95 4.01 -2.61
CA GLN A 174 -16.52 4.81 -1.53
C GLN A 174 -15.44 5.28 -0.54
N ALA A 175 -14.47 4.42 -0.23
CA ALA A 175 -13.36 4.76 0.66
C ALA A 175 -12.50 5.88 0.06
N ILE A 176 -12.13 5.77 -1.22
CA ILE A 176 -11.41 6.85 -1.94
C ILE A 176 -12.24 8.15 -1.95
N ARG A 177 -13.55 8.07 -2.24
CA ARG A 177 -14.41 9.28 -2.22
C ARG A 177 -14.41 9.94 -0.84
N ARG A 178 -14.40 9.18 0.24
CA ARG A 178 -14.31 9.73 1.62
C ARG A 178 -12.97 10.44 1.87
N GLU A 179 -11.86 9.87 1.45
CA GLU A 179 -10.54 10.50 1.59
C GLU A 179 -10.45 11.86 0.87
N TYR A 180 -11.16 11.98 -0.26
CA TYR A 180 -11.27 13.21 -1.03
C TYR A 180 -12.57 13.98 -0.75
N SER A 181 -13.22 13.79 0.40
CA SER A 181 -14.49 14.44 0.76
C SER A 181 -14.45 15.98 0.73
N TRP A 182 -13.29 16.57 0.95
CA TRP A 182 -13.04 17.99 0.86
C TRP A 182 -13.06 18.55 -0.57
N VAL A 183 -12.99 17.68 -1.60
CA VAL A 183 -13.02 18.08 -3.00
C VAL A 183 -14.49 18.17 -3.45
N PRO A 184 -14.93 19.30 -4.07
CA PRO A 184 -16.27 19.41 -4.64
C PRO A 184 -16.55 18.29 -5.63
N GLU A 185 -17.78 17.77 -5.61
CA GLU A 185 -18.17 16.56 -6.36
C GLU A 185 -17.80 16.61 -7.84
N PHE A 186 -18.13 17.73 -8.52
CA PHE A 186 -17.84 17.86 -9.96
C PHE A 186 -16.35 17.86 -10.28
N VAL A 187 -15.49 18.38 -9.36
CA VAL A 187 -14.04 18.37 -9.52
C VAL A 187 -13.50 16.94 -9.30
N TYR A 188 -14.00 16.28 -8.23
CA TYR A 188 -13.63 14.90 -7.91
C TYR A 188 -13.94 13.97 -9.09
N ARG A 189 -15.20 13.99 -9.58
CA ARG A 189 -15.65 13.16 -10.71
C ARG A 189 -14.73 13.32 -11.93
N ARG A 190 -14.47 14.58 -12.32
CA ARG A 190 -13.61 14.86 -13.47
C ARG A 190 -12.18 14.34 -13.29
N LYS A 191 -11.57 14.60 -12.12
CA LYS A 191 -10.21 14.18 -11.84
C LYS A 191 -10.10 12.65 -11.67
N ARG A 192 -11.04 12.05 -10.96
CA ARG A 192 -11.07 10.59 -10.77
C ARG A 192 -11.22 9.88 -12.11
N ARG A 193 -12.16 10.34 -12.95
CA ARG A 193 -12.33 9.80 -14.30
C ARG A 193 -11.04 9.87 -15.12
N ALA A 194 -10.33 10.99 -15.12
CA ALA A 194 -9.08 11.12 -15.85
C ALA A 194 -8.01 10.12 -15.38
N VAL A 195 -7.93 9.85 -14.06
CA VAL A 195 -7.03 8.84 -13.51
C VAL A 195 -7.42 7.44 -14.00
N LEU A 196 -8.72 7.09 -13.95
CA LEU A 196 -9.19 5.77 -14.39
C LEU A 196 -8.99 5.58 -15.91
N GLU A 197 -9.25 6.62 -16.71
CA GLU A 197 -8.99 6.62 -18.15
C GLU A 197 -7.50 6.39 -18.43
N SER A 198 -6.59 7.01 -17.67
CA SER A 198 -5.15 6.81 -17.83
C SER A 198 -4.72 5.36 -17.57
N PHE A 199 -5.38 4.67 -16.64
CA PHE A 199 -5.15 3.23 -16.45
C PHE A 199 -5.66 2.42 -17.65
N LEU A 200 -6.84 2.72 -18.19
CA LEU A 200 -7.40 1.98 -19.33
C LEU A 200 -6.62 2.18 -20.65
N THR A 201 -5.84 3.26 -20.77
CA THR A 201 -4.95 3.46 -21.95
C THR A 201 -3.73 2.54 -21.93
N ARG A 202 -3.40 1.93 -20.78
CA ARG A 202 -2.29 0.99 -20.70
C ARG A 202 -2.61 -0.30 -21.45
N GLU A 203 -1.64 -0.84 -22.16
CA GLU A 203 -1.77 -2.15 -22.81
C GLU A 203 -2.07 -3.24 -21.79
N GLN A 204 -1.43 -3.17 -20.62
CA GLN A 204 -1.60 -4.07 -19.49
C GLN A 204 -1.62 -3.26 -18.20
N LEU A 205 -2.55 -3.61 -17.28
CA LEU A 205 -2.63 -3.00 -15.97
C LEU A 205 -1.63 -3.62 -14.99
N TYR A 206 -1.40 -4.94 -15.14
CA TYR A 206 -0.50 -5.70 -14.29
C TYR A 206 0.73 -6.17 -15.05
N PHE A 207 1.87 -6.16 -14.40
CA PHE A 207 3.17 -6.49 -14.99
C PHE A 207 3.45 -7.99 -15.01
N THR A 208 3.02 -8.73 -13.97
CA THR A 208 3.22 -10.18 -13.90
C THR A 208 2.13 -10.94 -14.65
N SER A 209 2.50 -12.04 -15.31
CA SER A 209 1.55 -12.89 -16.04
C SER A 209 0.48 -13.48 -15.13
N ALA A 210 0.85 -13.82 -13.91
CA ALA A 210 -0.08 -14.38 -12.91
C ALA A 210 -1.18 -13.38 -12.52
N MET A 211 -0.81 -12.12 -12.24
CA MET A 211 -1.77 -11.07 -11.89
C MET A 211 -2.63 -10.68 -13.09
N ARG A 212 -2.06 -10.59 -14.29
CA ARG A 212 -2.84 -10.37 -15.51
C ARG A 212 -3.90 -11.45 -15.70
N ALA A 213 -3.50 -12.72 -15.66
CA ALA A 213 -4.44 -13.83 -15.84
C ALA A 213 -5.58 -13.80 -14.82
N ARG A 214 -5.30 -13.37 -13.60
CA ARG A 214 -6.26 -13.37 -12.49
C ARG A 214 -7.14 -12.12 -12.42
N LEU A 215 -6.60 -10.94 -12.68
CA LEU A 215 -7.23 -9.67 -12.31
C LEU A 215 -7.51 -8.73 -13.49
N GLU A 216 -6.81 -8.83 -14.62
CA GLU A 216 -6.85 -7.85 -15.71
C GLU A 216 -8.28 -7.63 -16.26
N ALA A 217 -9.01 -8.71 -16.54
CA ALA A 217 -10.34 -8.60 -17.12
C ALA A 217 -11.31 -7.92 -16.15
N GLN A 218 -11.30 -8.32 -14.87
CA GLN A 218 -12.14 -7.72 -13.85
C GLN A 218 -11.77 -6.27 -13.59
N ALA A 219 -10.48 -5.94 -13.55
CA ALA A 219 -10.01 -4.57 -13.37
C ALA A 219 -10.54 -3.65 -14.48
N ARG A 220 -10.43 -4.05 -15.74
CA ARG A 220 -10.95 -3.26 -16.87
C ARG A 220 -12.46 -3.09 -16.81
N GLN A 221 -13.21 -4.10 -16.37
CA GLN A 221 -14.66 -4.00 -16.14
C GLN A 221 -14.97 -3.00 -15.03
N ASN A 222 -14.31 -3.09 -13.88
CA ASN A 222 -14.48 -2.20 -12.75
C ASN A 222 -14.19 -0.74 -13.13
N LEU A 223 -13.05 -0.48 -13.78
CA LEU A 223 -12.65 0.85 -14.21
C LEU A 223 -13.66 1.45 -15.20
N SER A 224 -14.10 0.66 -16.19
CA SER A 224 -15.09 1.10 -17.20
C SER A 224 -16.43 1.44 -16.55
N ALA A 225 -16.90 0.60 -15.63
CA ALA A 225 -18.15 0.84 -14.90
C ALA A 225 -18.08 2.10 -14.03
N GLU A 226 -16.95 2.33 -13.33
CA GLU A 226 -16.77 3.55 -12.53
C GLU A 226 -16.71 4.80 -13.42
N ILE A 227 -16.04 4.76 -14.57
CA ILE A 227 -16.01 5.88 -15.53
C ILE A 227 -17.42 6.22 -16.00
N GLN A 228 -18.25 5.24 -16.34
CA GLN A 228 -19.65 5.45 -16.72
C GLN A 228 -20.44 6.12 -15.59
N PHE A 229 -20.30 5.61 -14.36
CA PHE A 229 -20.95 6.21 -13.18
C PHE A 229 -20.50 7.66 -12.93
N LEU A 230 -19.22 7.98 -13.12
CA LEU A 230 -18.69 9.33 -12.95
C LEU A 230 -19.12 10.29 -14.08
N SER A 231 -19.62 9.77 -15.20
CA SER A 231 -20.05 10.55 -16.37
C SER A 231 -21.54 10.87 -16.35
N SER A 232 -22.33 10.12 -15.57
CA SER A 232 -23.76 10.38 -15.33
C SER A 232 -23.94 11.45 -14.25
#